data_4c01e96e5afec6ffe4249c1ec01a23d1
#
_entry.id   4c01e96e5afec6ffe4249c1ec01a23d1
#
_cell.length_a   1.000
_cell.length_b   1.000
_cell.length_c   1.000
_cell.angle_alpha   90.00
_cell.angle_beta   90.00
_cell.angle_gamma   90.00
#
_symmetry.space_group_name_H-M   'P 1'
#
loop_
_entity.id
_entity.type
_entity.pdbx_description
1 polymer ?
#
loop_
_entity_poly.entity_id
_entity_poly.type
_entity_poly.pdbx_seq_one_letter_code
_entity_poly.pdbx_strand_id
1 'polypeptide(L)'
;MATSVAWSQVTHAALAEPPPASVEAWQRSSSARLVADGSLSDVAALSADDVWAVGQQEIWDVWKSRGTIRHWDGSRWSEVAIRDASGAGNLRGVAAASPSDVWAVGDGHDGVPYLAHGDVNGFDRVRAEGLWTGDWLGGVDARPGRVVAVGRGRSRDLDPRKSSWTVGLIVTGQNGKWTVQETEAEGALYAVSEGIAVGDTGTQPLIMHQSGDTWKAMPVPDVPGGYLRDVQVDGGKRAMAVGGVYHGPSDVEPLVLSWDGKHWRRVPLPGTDARLYGVTGDGKGRYWISGYDPTRETEPFMLRCEKGDCEIIRGAPAQGRSSVRLQAVTYLPGKGAVWAVGHAVDLADRYADVVETFGPGGPPPKDS
;
A
#
# COMPACT_ATOMS: atom_id res chain seq x y z
N MET A 1 0.37 76.35 -37.43
CA MET A 1 -0.39 75.27 -36.82
C MET A 1 0.59 74.10 -36.81
N ALA A 2 1.10 73.73 -35.59
CA ALA A 2 2.03 72.65 -35.40
C ALA A 2 1.28 71.52 -34.68
N THR A 3 1.07 70.39 -35.29
CA THR A 3 0.46 69.16 -34.73
C THR A 3 1.52 68.32 -34.04
N SER A 4 1.42 68.22 -32.74
CA SER A 4 2.25 67.31 -31.93
C SER A 4 1.68 65.88 -31.96
N VAL A 5 2.46 64.92 -32.39
CA VAL A 5 2.16 63.48 -32.33
C VAL A 5 2.65 62.97 -31.00
N ALA A 6 1.72 62.47 -30.14
CA ALA A 6 2.03 61.81 -28.87
C ALA A 6 2.35 60.32 -29.16
N TRP A 7 3.55 59.88 -28.80
CA TRP A 7 3.93 58.46 -28.81
C TRP A 7 3.46 57.81 -27.49
N SER A 8 2.56 56.83 -27.61
CA SER A 8 2.14 55.97 -26.47
C SER A 8 3.22 54.92 -26.23
N GLN A 9 3.86 54.94 -25.08
CA GLN A 9 4.77 53.90 -24.65
C GLN A 9 3.97 52.69 -24.16
N VAL A 10 4.08 51.58 -24.85
CA VAL A 10 3.59 50.26 -24.42
C VAL A 10 4.58 49.70 -23.41
N THR A 11 4.26 49.74 -22.14
CA THR A 11 5.01 49.03 -21.09
C THR A 11 4.75 47.54 -21.22
N HIS A 12 5.74 46.79 -21.67
CA HIS A 12 5.73 45.31 -21.57
C HIS A 12 5.86 44.94 -20.09
N ALA A 13 4.78 44.39 -19.52
CA ALA A 13 4.86 43.69 -18.24
C ALA A 13 5.76 42.47 -18.44
N ALA A 14 6.88 42.44 -17.74
CA ALA A 14 7.72 41.24 -17.68
C ALA A 14 6.91 40.12 -17.08
N LEU A 15 6.70 39.03 -17.78
CA LEU A 15 6.17 37.81 -17.25
C LEU A 15 7.11 37.34 -16.13
N ALA A 16 6.60 37.27 -14.91
CA ALA A 16 7.37 36.73 -13.80
C ALA A 16 7.81 35.28 -14.17
N GLU A 17 9.11 35.03 -14.06
CA GLU A 17 9.62 33.66 -14.23
C GLU A 17 8.84 32.75 -13.26
N PRO A 18 8.41 31.54 -13.71
CA PRO A 18 7.81 30.58 -12.82
C PRO A 18 8.79 30.26 -11.70
N PRO A 19 8.34 30.12 -10.45
CA PRO A 19 9.22 29.76 -9.36
C PRO A 19 9.97 28.46 -9.70
N PRO A 20 11.26 28.34 -9.34
CA PRO A 20 12.04 27.14 -9.62
C PRO A 20 11.29 25.92 -9.05
N ALA A 21 11.21 24.85 -9.84
CA ALA A 21 10.60 23.61 -9.42
C ALA A 21 11.23 23.18 -8.08
N SER A 22 10.40 22.97 -7.06
CA SER A 22 10.89 22.52 -5.76
C SER A 22 11.59 21.17 -5.95
N VAL A 23 12.82 21.06 -5.47
CA VAL A 23 13.57 19.79 -5.51
C VAL A 23 12.86 18.80 -4.60
N GLU A 24 12.45 17.66 -5.14
CA GLU A 24 11.88 16.56 -4.34
C GLU A 24 12.99 15.97 -3.46
N ALA A 25 12.71 15.77 -2.19
CA ALA A 25 13.67 15.25 -1.22
C ALA A 25 12.98 14.44 -0.12
N TRP A 26 13.75 13.58 0.54
CA TRP A 26 13.35 12.98 1.80
C TRP A 26 13.26 14.05 2.88
N GLN A 27 12.19 13.97 3.67
CA GLN A 27 11.99 14.81 4.84
C GLN A 27 12.40 14.04 6.10
N ARG A 28 12.35 14.71 7.25
CA ARG A 28 12.61 14.05 8.51
C ARG A 28 11.61 12.93 8.77
N SER A 29 12.10 11.77 9.16
CA SER A 29 11.31 10.63 9.60
C SER A 29 10.40 11.02 10.78
N SER A 30 9.17 10.56 10.77
CA SER A 30 8.19 10.75 11.85
C SER A 30 7.61 9.40 12.30
N SER A 31 6.68 9.42 13.26
CA SER A 31 6.04 8.25 13.83
C SER A 31 4.55 8.48 13.96
N ALA A 32 3.74 7.46 13.74
CA ALA A 32 2.31 7.46 14.07
C ALA A 32 2.05 7.18 15.57
N ARG A 33 3.12 7.12 16.37
CA ARG A 33 3.10 6.97 17.84
C ARG A 33 2.44 5.67 18.31
N LEU A 34 2.83 4.55 17.71
CA LEU A 34 2.46 3.25 18.24
C LEU A 34 3.08 3.02 19.63
N VAL A 35 2.45 2.17 20.41
CA VAL A 35 3.08 1.63 21.62
C VAL A 35 4.34 0.86 21.19
N ALA A 36 5.36 0.83 22.03
CA ALA A 36 6.62 0.17 21.76
C ALA A 36 6.43 -1.24 21.17
N ASP A 37 7.35 -1.62 20.27
CA ASP A 37 7.26 -2.84 19.47
C ASP A 37 6.03 -2.89 18.54
N GLY A 38 5.83 -1.80 17.81
CA GLY A 38 4.80 -1.66 16.81
C GLY A 38 5.34 -1.57 15.38
N SER A 39 4.51 -1.98 14.43
CA SER A 39 4.77 -1.89 13.00
C SER A 39 3.51 -1.45 12.26
N LEU A 40 3.66 -0.52 11.33
CA LEU A 40 2.60 -0.21 10.35
C LEU A 40 2.72 -1.17 9.16
N SER A 41 1.58 -1.65 8.70
CA SER A 41 1.48 -2.61 7.60
C SER A 41 0.99 -1.98 6.31
N ASP A 42 0.07 -0.99 6.40
CA ASP A 42 -0.54 -0.35 5.25
C ASP A 42 -0.98 1.08 5.54
N VAL A 43 -1.17 1.87 4.47
CA VAL A 43 -1.51 3.29 4.52
C VAL A 43 -2.36 3.71 3.33
N ALA A 44 -3.43 4.47 3.58
CA ALA A 44 -4.32 5.02 2.56
C ALA A 44 -4.58 6.51 2.81
N ALA A 45 -4.44 7.35 1.78
CA ALA A 45 -4.69 8.79 1.85
C ALA A 45 -5.91 9.18 1.02
N LEU A 46 -6.88 9.83 1.65
CA LEU A 46 -7.97 10.55 0.96
C LEU A 46 -7.53 11.95 0.56
N SER A 47 -6.75 12.59 1.41
CA SER A 47 -6.12 13.88 1.18
C SER A 47 -4.83 14.00 1.99
N ALA A 48 -4.15 15.13 1.90
CA ALA A 48 -2.98 15.40 2.73
C ALA A 48 -3.29 15.58 4.23
N ASP A 49 -4.55 15.82 4.54
CA ASP A 49 -5.04 16.07 5.89
C ASP A 49 -6.01 14.97 6.38
N ASP A 50 -6.11 13.87 5.61
CA ASP A 50 -6.93 12.69 5.94
C ASP A 50 -6.21 11.43 5.45
N VAL A 51 -5.40 10.85 6.34
CA VAL A 51 -4.59 9.65 6.05
C VAL A 51 -4.82 8.59 7.12
N TRP A 52 -5.02 7.38 6.69
CA TRP A 52 -5.27 6.21 7.51
C TRP A 52 -4.12 5.23 7.43
N ALA A 53 -3.70 4.69 8.56
CA ALA A 53 -2.69 3.64 8.63
C ALA A 53 -3.12 2.54 9.59
N VAL A 54 -2.75 1.31 9.26
CA VAL A 54 -3.04 0.13 10.07
C VAL A 54 -1.79 -0.67 10.34
N GLY A 55 -1.84 -1.49 11.38
CA GLY A 55 -0.72 -2.34 11.73
C GLY A 55 -0.98 -3.12 13.01
N GLN A 56 0.10 -3.37 13.73
CA GLN A 56 0.12 -4.14 14.96
C GLN A 56 1.02 -3.46 15.99
N GLN A 57 0.64 -3.54 17.26
CA GLN A 57 1.47 -3.10 18.38
C GLN A 57 1.59 -4.22 19.43
N GLU A 58 2.61 -4.12 20.29
CA GLU A 58 2.99 -5.13 21.27
C GLU A 58 3.26 -6.49 20.60
N ILE A 59 3.99 -6.50 19.49
CA ILE A 59 4.17 -7.65 18.59
C ILE A 59 4.82 -8.89 19.23
N TRP A 60 5.57 -8.72 20.30
CA TRP A 60 6.26 -9.81 21.02
C TRP A 60 5.44 -10.45 22.14
N ASP A 61 4.36 -9.79 22.56
CA ASP A 61 3.48 -10.30 23.61
C ASP A 61 2.21 -10.87 22.97
N VAL A 62 2.18 -12.18 22.78
CA VAL A 62 1.05 -12.88 22.14
C VAL A 62 -0.30 -12.64 22.84
N TRP A 63 -0.29 -12.21 24.11
CA TRP A 63 -1.49 -11.91 24.88
C TRP A 63 -1.94 -10.45 24.75
N LYS A 64 -1.02 -9.54 24.44
CA LYS A 64 -1.29 -8.11 24.32
C LYS A 64 -1.20 -7.62 22.88
N SER A 65 -0.60 -8.45 21.99
CA SER A 65 -0.52 -8.13 20.57
C SER A 65 -1.90 -7.83 20.02
N ARG A 66 -2.05 -6.65 19.44
CA ARG A 66 -3.33 -6.17 18.93
C ARG A 66 -3.17 -5.34 17.68
N GLY A 67 -4.20 -5.37 16.83
CA GLY A 67 -4.32 -4.49 15.70
C GLY A 67 -4.46 -3.04 16.13
N THR A 68 -4.02 -2.14 15.29
CA THR A 68 -4.14 -0.70 15.50
C THR A 68 -4.59 -0.01 14.22
N ILE A 69 -5.42 1.02 14.38
CA ILE A 69 -5.83 1.94 13.31
C ILE A 69 -5.42 3.34 13.74
N ARG A 70 -4.69 4.02 12.88
CA ARG A 70 -4.22 5.40 13.09
C ARG A 70 -4.82 6.32 12.05
N HIS A 71 -5.17 7.52 12.46
CA HIS A 71 -5.69 8.58 11.60
C HIS A 71 -4.86 9.84 11.75
N TRP A 72 -4.45 10.41 10.61
CA TRP A 72 -3.83 11.74 10.51
C TRP A 72 -4.88 12.77 10.11
N ASP A 73 -5.03 13.81 10.93
CA ASP A 73 -6.04 14.88 10.78
C ASP A 73 -5.48 16.17 10.15
N GLY A 74 -4.30 16.10 9.52
CA GLY A 74 -3.58 17.26 8.99
C GLY A 74 -2.59 17.88 9.99
N SER A 75 -2.67 17.50 11.27
CA SER A 75 -1.81 18.05 12.33
C SER A 75 -1.12 16.98 13.19
N ARG A 76 -1.79 15.87 13.45
CA ARG A 76 -1.29 14.80 14.32
C ARG A 76 -1.87 13.44 13.96
N TRP A 77 -1.14 12.40 14.34
CA TRP A 77 -1.65 11.04 14.36
C TRP A 77 -2.41 10.74 15.65
N SER A 78 -3.57 10.11 15.56
CA SER A 78 -4.36 9.64 16.68
C SER A 78 -4.74 8.17 16.50
N GLU A 79 -4.83 7.42 17.60
CA GLU A 79 -5.39 6.08 17.58
C GLU A 79 -6.91 6.16 17.48
N VAL A 80 -7.49 5.39 16.55
CA VAL A 80 -8.93 5.28 16.41
C VAL A 80 -9.39 3.99 17.05
N ALA A 81 -10.43 4.05 17.87
CA ALA A 81 -10.89 2.91 18.65
C ALA A 81 -11.44 1.79 17.76
N ILE A 82 -11.00 0.58 18.02
CA ILE A 82 -11.60 -0.65 17.51
C ILE A 82 -12.50 -1.18 18.64
N ARG A 83 -13.84 -1.23 18.47
CA ARG A 83 -14.78 -1.55 19.54
C ARG A 83 -14.67 -3.00 19.98
N ASP A 84 -14.26 -3.91 19.10
CA ASP A 84 -13.89 -5.30 19.41
C ASP A 84 -12.35 -5.47 19.31
N ALA A 85 -11.60 -4.66 20.06
CA ALA A 85 -10.14 -4.66 20.01
C ALA A 85 -9.51 -6.00 20.40
N SER A 86 -10.17 -6.76 21.31
CA SER A 86 -9.71 -8.08 21.71
C SER A 86 -9.80 -9.12 20.59
N GLY A 87 -10.61 -8.89 19.57
CA GLY A 87 -10.74 -9.75 18.40
C GLY A 87 -9.78 -9.44 17.27
N ALA A 88 -9.16 -8.24 17.26
CA ALA A 88 -8.29 -7.78 16.18
C ALA A 88 -6.82 -8.13 16.43
N GLY A 89 -6.27 -9.02 15.61
CA GLY A 89 -4.83 -9.28 15.50
C GLY A 89 -4.14 -8.27 14.60
N ASN A 90 -3.09 -8.68 13.87
CA ASN A 90 -2.39 -7.80 12.94
C ASN A 90 -3.30 -7.35 11.81
N LEU A 91 -3.56 -6.03 11.71
CA LEU A 91 -4.24 -5.43 10.57
C LEU A 91 -3.23 -5.21 9.44
N ARG A 92 -3.59 -5.63 8.23
CA ARG A 92 -2.67 -5.76 7.08
C ARG A 92 -2.99 -4.83 5.93
N GLY A 93 -4.26 -4.49 5.75
CA GLY A 93 -4.73 -3.63 4.67
C GLY A 93 -5.72 -2.60 5.15
N VAL A 94 -5.68 -1.40 4.58
CA VAL A 94 -6.61 -0.30 4.82
C VAL A 94 -7.01 0.36 3.50
N ALA A 95 -8.30 0.65 3.35
CA ALA A 95 -8.81 1.41 2.22
C ALA A 95 -9.90 2.38 2.68
N ALA A 96 -9.91 3.58 2.11
CA ALA A 96 -10.88 4.60 2.42
C ALA A 96 -11.62 5.04 1.16
N ALA A 97 -12.94 4.81 1.10
CA ALA A 97 -13.80 5.32 0.03
C ALA A 97 -14.23 6.77 0.28
N SER A 98 -14.31 7.15 1.55
CA SER A 98 -14.60 8.50 2.03
C SER A 98 -14.18 8.63 3.50
N PRO A 99 -14.17 9.85 4.10
CA PRO A 99 -13.87 10.03 5.53
C PRO A 99 -14.79 9.24 6.49
N SER A 100 -15.98 8.82 6.03
CA SER A 100 -16.95 8.04 6.79
C SER A 100 -17.13 6.59 6.31
N ASP A 101 -16.28 6.15 5.37
CA ASP A 101 -16.36 4.80 4.79
C ASP A 101 -14.93 4.26 4.64
N VAL A 102 -14.38 3.79 5.77
CA VAL A 102 -13.02 3.28 5.87
C VAL A 102 -13.06 1.81 6.30
N TRP A 103 -12.28 0.99 5.61
CA TRP A 103 -12.21 -0.45 5.81
C TRP A 103 -10.80 -0.87 6.20
N ALA A 104 -10.70 -1.81 7.12
CA ALA A 104 -9.45 -2.46 7.47
C ALA A 104 -9.62 -3.97 7.50
N VAL A 105 -8.56 -4.70 7.12
CA VAL A 105 -8.57 -6.17 7.11
C VAL A 105 -7.29 -6.71 7.75
N GLY A 106 -7.38 -7.93 8.28
CA GLY A 106 -6.23 -8.61 8.87
C GLY A 106 -6.59 -9.90 9.59
N ASP A 107 -5.80 -10.21 10.62
CA ASP A 107 -5.94 -11.45 11.39
C ASP A 107 -6.99 -11.27 12.51
N GLY A 108 -7.86 -12.25 12.70
CA GLY A 108 -8.73 -12.35 13.87
C GLY A 108 -8.18 -13.34 14.88
N HIS A 109 -8.23 -13.01 16.16
CA HIS A 109 -7.77 -13.91 17.22
C HIS A 109 -8.64 -15.17 17.37
N ASP A 110 -9.85 -15.16 16.81
CA ASP A 110 -10.72 -16.32 16.72
C ASP A 110 -10.39 -17.22 15.50
N GLY A 111 -9.33 -16.89 14.76
CA GLY A 111 -8.88 -17.61 13.58
C GLY A 111 -9.69 -17.33 12.31
N VAL A 112 -10.72 -16.49 12.38
CA VAL A 112 -11.45 -15.98 11.22
C VAL A 112 -10.89 -14.61 10.86
N PRO A 113 -10.66 -14.27 9.58
CA PRO A 113 -10.16 -12.96 9.20
C PRO A 113 -10.93 -11.81 9.84
N TYR A 114 -10.22 -10.77 10.24
CA TYR A 114 -10.80 -9.57 10.81
C TYR A 114 -11.09 -8.57 9.72
N LEU A 115 -12.36 -8.19 9.56
CA LEU A 115 -12.78 -7.05 8.77
C LEU A 115 -13.34 -6.01 9.73
N ALA A 116 -12.93 -4.75 9.56
CA ALA A 116 -13.44 -3.63 10.31
C ALA A 116 -13.94 -2.54 9.36
N HIS A 117 -15.06 -1.92 9.70
CA HIS A 117 -15.63 -0.77 9.00
C HIS A 117 -15.89 0.35 9.99
N GLY A 118 -15.55 1.58 9.63
CA GLY A 118 -15.74 2.71 10.51
C GLY A 118 -15.27 4.05 9.94
N ASP A 119 -15.07 4.96 10.87
CA ASP A 119 -14.61 6.32 10.62
C ASP A 119 -13.79 6.82 11.84
N VAL A 120 -13.54 8.13 11.93
CA VAL A 120 -12.81 8.76 13.06
C VAL A 120 -13.46 8.52 14.43
N ASN A 121 -14.74 8.12 14.49
CA ASN A 121 -15.46 7.83 15.73
C ASN A 121 -15.27 6.37 16.21
N GLY A 122 -14.66 5.52 15.39
CA GLY A 122 -14.34 4.14 15.74
C GLY A 122 -14.78 3.12 14.69
N PHE A 123 -14.23 1.93 14.84
CA PHE A 123 -14.44 0.80 13.94
C PHE A 123 -15.21 -0.33 14.61
N ASP A 124 -16.15 -0.89 13.87
CA ASP A 124 -16.88 -2.10 14.23
C ASP A 124 -16.41 -3.29 13.40
N ARG A 125 -16.35 -4.47 14.02
CA ARG A 125 -16.08 -5.70 13.30
C ARG A 125 -17.24 -6.03 12.37
N VAL A 126 -16.93 -6.33 11.12
CA VAL A 126 -17.87 -6.84 10.13
C VAL A 126 -17.62 -8.33 9.92
N ARG A 127 -18.67 -9.13 9.99
CA ARG A 127 -18.61 -10.57 9.68
C ARG A 127 -19.09 -10.79 8.25
N ALA A 128 -18.17 -11.13 7.37
CA ALA A 128 -18.49 -11.50 6.00
C ALA A 128 -18.91 -12.97 5.95
N GLU A 129 -20.14 -13.24 5.48
CA GLU A 129 -20.60 -14.60 5.27
C GLU A 129 -19.70 -15.33 4.26
N GLY A 130 -19.39 -16.60 4.55
CA GLY A 130 -18.54 -17.44 3.68
C GLY A 130 -17.04 -17.39 4.02
N LEU A 131 -16.60 -16.61 4.99
CA LEU A 131 -15.26 -16.71 5.54
C LEU A 131 -15.21 -17.80 6.63
N TRP A 132 -14.12 -18.59 6.62
CA TRP A 132 -13.90 -19.71 7.54
C TRP A 132 -12.70 -19.48 8.45
N THR A 133 -12.65 -20.25 9.53
CA THR A 133 -11.44 -20.33 10.35
C THR A 133 -10.28 -20.85 9.51
N GLY A 134 -9.14 -20.16 9.58
CA GLY A 134 -7.95 -20.45 8.79
C GLY A 134 -7.86 -19.74 7.45
N ASP A 135 -8.91 -19.03 7.03
CA ASP A 135 -8.80 -18.06 5.94
C ASP A 135 -7.92 -16.89 6.39
N TRP A 136 -7.34 -16.20 5.43
CA TRP A 136 -6.47 -15.05 5.65
C TRP A 136 -6.77 -13.95 4.63
N LEU A 137 -6.82 -12.70 5.08
CA LEU A 137 -6.98 -11.52 4.23
C LEU A 137 -5.78 -10.58 4.39
N GLY A 138 -5.23 -10.12 3.27
CA GLY A 138 -4.03 -9.27 3.21
C GLY A 138 -4.28 -7.89 2.66
N GLY A 139 -5.16 -7.74 1.68
CA GLY A 139 -5.43 -6.48 0.98
C GLY A 139 -6.91 -6.14 0.92
N VAL A 140 -7.21 -4.86 0.79
CA VAL A 140 -8.58 -4.34 0.67
C VAL A 140 -8.62 -3.12 -0.26
N ASP A 141 -9.68 -3.02 -1.07
CA ASP A 141 -10.04 -1.84 -1.88
C ASP A 141 -11.47 -1.44 -1.55
N ALA A 142 -11.72 -0.16 -1.37
CA ALA A 142 -13.02 0.37 -1.00
C ALA A 142 -13.45 1.49 -1.94
N ARG A 143 -14.72 1.43 -2.35
CA ARG A 143 -15.40 2.46 -3.14
C ARG A 143 -16.79 2.69 -2.57
N PRO A 144 -17.43 3.81 -2.83
CA PRO A 144 -18.78 4.07 -2.32
C PRO A 144 -19.72 2.89 -2.58
N GLY A 145 -20.22 2.29 -1.49
CA GLY A 145 -21.16 1.15 -1.53
C GLY A 145 -20.57 -0.22 -1.90
N ARG A 146 -19.25 -0.33 -2.05
CA ARG A 146 -18.57 -1.59 -2.37
C ARG A 146 -17.21 -1.70 -1.71
N VAL A 147 -16.91 -2.86 -1.14
CA VAL A 147 -15.59 -3.24 -0.65
C VAL A 147 -15.18 -4.57 -1.27
N VAL A 148 -13.89 -4.69 -1.60
CA VAL A 148 -13.27 -5.94 -2.05
C VAL A 148 -12.06 -6.21 -1.16
N ALA A 149 -12.06 -7.37 -0.50
CA ALA A 149 -10.88 -7.83 0.23
C ALA A 149 -10.33 -9.11 -0.43
N VAL A 150 -9.02 -9.27 -0.39
CA VAL A 150 -8.36 -10.43 -1.01
C VAL A 150 -7.44 -11.14 -0.03
N GLY A 151 -7.25 -12.42 -0.28
CA GLY A 151 -6.42 -13.24 0.58
C GLY A 151 -6.25 -14.66 0.09
N ARG A 152 -6.22 -15.59 1.02
CA ARG A 152 -6.13 -17.02 0.75
C ARG A 152 -6.92 -17.82 1.76
N GLY A 153 -7.31 -19.02 1.37
CA GLY A 153 -7.98 -19.97 2.25
C GLY A 153 -7.82 -21.39 1.74
N ARG A 154 -8.43 -22.32 2.45
CA ARG A 154 -8.56 -23.68 1.97
C ARG A 154 -9.67 -23.74 0.91
N SER A 155 -9.45 -24.50 -0.16
CA SER A 155 -10.44 -24.69 -1.20
C SER A 155 -11.75 -25.26 -0.62
N ARG A 156 -12.86 -24.71 -1.08
CA ARG A 156 -14.22 -25.12 -0.76
C ARG A 156 -14.77 -26.11 -1.79
N ASP A 157 -13.93 -26.51 -2.77
CA ASP A 157 -14.29 -27.51 -3.77
C ASP A 157 -14.50 -28.87 -3.09
N LEU A 158 -15.60 -29.54 -3.41
CA LEU A 158 -15.94 -30.86 -2.89
C LEU A 158 -15.14 -31.99 -3.55
N ASP A 159 -14.38 -31.72 -4.60
CA ASP A 159 -13.47 -32.70 -5.20
C ASP A 159 -12.33 -33.02 -4.20
N PRO A 160 -12.20 -34.29 -3.75
CA PRO A 160 -11.17 -34.66 -2.79
C PRO A 160 -9.73 -34.32 -3.25
N ARG A 161 -9.50 -34.23 -4.55
CA ARG A 161 -8.20 -33.85 -5.12
C ARG A 161 -7.85 -32.38 -4.89
N LYS A 162 -8.85 -31.53 -4.73
CA LYS A 162 -8.72 -30.08 -4.53
C LYS A 162 -8.96 -29.63 -3.08
N SER A 163 -9.56 -30.48 -2.25
CA SER A 163 -9.96 -30.11 -0.88
C SER A 163 -8.77 -29.75 0.03
N SER A 164 -7.54 -30.10 -0.34
CA SER A 164 -6.29 -29.73 0.35
C SER A 164 -5.62 -28.47 -0.22
N TRP A 165 -6.10 -27.94 -1.33
CA TRP A 165 -5.47 -26.80 -2.00
C TRP A 165 -5.60 -25.53 -1.16
N THR A 166 -4.54 -24.71 -1.19
CA THR A 166 -4.64 -23.30 -0.82
C THR A 166 -5.01 -22.51 -2.07
N VAL A 167 -6.10 -21.74 -1.99
CA VAL A 167 -6.62 -20.96 -3.10
C VAL A 167 -6.67 -19.49 -2.74
N GLY A 168 -6.53 -18.61 -3.72
CA GLY A 168 -6.79 -17.19 -3.53
C GLY A 168 -8.27 -16.94 -3.25
N LEU A 169 -8.55 -16.03 -2.32
CA LEU A 169 -9.90 -15.61 -1.96
C LEU A 169 -10.14 -14.19 -2.38
N ILE A 170 -11.35 -13.94 -2.94
CA ILE A 170 -11.84 -12.60 -3.24
C ILE A 170 -13.20 -12.46 -2.54
N VAL A 171 -13.25 -11.58 -1.57
CA VAL A 171 -14.40 -11.30 -0.72
C VAL A 171 -14.98 -9.97 -1.14
N THR A 172 -16.20 -9.96 -1.67
CA THR A 172 -16.88 -8.73 -2.09
C THR A 172 -18.05 -8.44 -1.19
N GLY A 173 -18.06 -7.25 -0.58
CA GLY A 173 -19.21 -6.69 0.13
C GLY A 173 -19.86 -5.59 -0.71
N GLN A 174 -21.16 -5.71 -0.98
CA GLN A 174 -21.94 -4.72 -1.72
C GLN A 174 -23.38 -4.71 -1.25
N ASN A 175 -23.91 -3.53 -0.89
CA ASN A 175 -25.28 -3.37 -0.42
C ASN A 175 -25.66 -4.33 0.72
N GLY A 176 -24.74 -4.56 1.66
CA GLY A 176 -24.93 -5.46 2.80
C GLY A 176 -24.88 -6.96 2.48
N LYS A 177 -24.59 -7.34 1.23
CA LYS A 177 -24.42 -8.74 0.81
C LYS A 177 -22.94 -9.05 0.64
N TRP A 178 -22.56 -10.27 1.01
CA TRP A 178 -21.20 -10.78 0.91
C TRP A 178 -21.13 -11.94 -0.06
N THR A 179 -20.08 -11.99 -0.85
CA THR A 179 -19.73 -13.10 -1.72
C THR A 179 -18.26 -13.43 -1.57
N VAL A 180 -17.95 -14.74 -1.60
CA VAL A 180 -16.57 -15.23 -1.61
C VAL A 180 -16.37 -16.02 -2.89
N GLN A 181 -15.40 -15.60 -3.71
CA GLN A 181 -14.95 -16.31 -4.90
C GLN A 181 -13.55 -16.87 -4.63
N GLU A 182 -13.30 -18.11 -5.06
CA GLU A 182 -11.98 -18.73 -5.05
C GLU A 182 -11.32 -18.58 -6.42
N THR A 183 -9.97 -18.59 -6.45
CA THR A 183 -9.25 -18.74 -7.70
C THR A 183 -9.39 -20.17 -8.22
N GLU A 184 -9.34 -20.36 -9.54
CA GLU A 184 -9.50 -21.69 -10.17
C GLU A 184 -8.29 -22.62 -9.92
N ALA A 185 -7.12 -22.03 -9.61
CA ALA A 185 -5.89 -22.74 -9.34
C ALA A 185 -5.42 -22.49 -7.90
N GLU A 186 -4.49 -23.30 -7.41
CA GLU A 186 -3.77 -23.03 -6.17
C GLU A 186 -3.10 -21.67 -6.22
N GLY A 187 -3.06 -20.97 -5.09
CA GLY A 187 -2.41 -19.66 -5.00
C GLY A 187 -2.89 -18.85 -3.82
N ALA A 188 -2.39 -17.64 -3.75
CA ALA A 188 -2.76 -16.63 -2.77
C ALA A 188 -2.90 -15.27 -3.45
N LEU A 189 -3.74 -14.39 -2.91
CA LEU A 189 -3.82 -12.99 -3.30
C LEU A 189 -3.40 -12.12 -2.12
N TYR A 190 -2.65 -11.06 -2.37
CA TYR A 190 -2.08 -10.21 -1.31
C TYR A 190 -2.59 -8.79 -1.34
N ALA A 191 -2.86 -8.24 -2.54
CA ALA A 191 -3.37 -6.88 -2.69
C ALA A 191 -4.41 -6.77 -3.81
N VAL A 192 -5.22 -5.71 -3.72
CA VAL A 192 -6.25 -5.39 -4.70
C VAL A 192 -6.36 -3.88 -4.87
N SER A 193 -6.50 -3.42 -6.11
CA SER A 193 -6.73 -2.03 -6.46
C SER A 193 -7.62 -1.97 -7.71
N GLU A 194 -8.72 -1.26 -7.62
CA GLU A 194 -9.60 -0.93 -8.75
C GLU A 194 -9.94 -2.09 -9.70
N GLY A 195 -10.25 -3.27 -9.13
CA GLY A 195 -10.66 -4.44 -9.92
C GLY A 195 -9.48 -5.24 -10.49
N ILE A 196 -8.26 -5.00 -10.03
CA ILE A 196 -7.09 -5.86 -10.24
C ILE A 196 -6.64 -6.39 -8.89
N ALA A 197 -6.49 -7.71 -8.77
CA ALA A 197 -5.93 -8.35 -7.58
C ALA A 197 -4.67 -9.13 -7.96
N VAL A 198 -3.67 -9.14 -7.07
CA VAL A 198 -2.36 -9.72 -7.35
C VAL A 198 -1.89 -10.65 -6.24
N GLY A 199 -1.05 -11.60 -6.62
CA GLY A 199 -0.48 -12.58 -5.73
C GLY A 199 0.44 -13.55 -6.45
N ASP A 200 0.37 -14.83 -6.09
CA ASP A 200 1.12 -15.92 -6.74
C ASP A 200 0.39 -17.25 -6.70
N THR A 201 0.84 -18.18 -7.54
CA THR A 201 0.41 -19.58 -7.56
C THR A 201 1.36 -20.50 -6.79
N GLY A 202 2.30 -19.94 -6.03
CA GLY A 202 3.43 -20.66 -5.43
C GLY A 202 4.61 -20.82 -6.39
N THR A 203 4.42 -20.70 -7.70
CA THR A 203 5.47 -20.88 -8.73
C THR A 203 5.53 -19.74 -9.75
N GLN A 204 4.47 -18.97 -9.89
CA GLN A 204 4.32 -17.89 -10.87
C GLN A 204 3.52 -16.72 -10.28
N PRO A 205 3.71 -15.49 -10.77
CA PRO A 205 2.84 -14.38 -10.42
C PRO A 205 1.38 -14.69 -10.82
N LEU A 206 0.43 -14.27 -10.00
CA LEU A 206 -1.00 -14.35 -10.28
C LEU A 206 -1.59 -12.96 -10.33
N ILE A 207 -2.32 -12.64 -11.40
CA ILE A 207 -3.10 -11.42 -11.54
C ILE A 207 -4.52 -11.79 -11.92
N MET A 208 -5.47 -11.32 -11.12
CA MET A 208 -6.90 -11.47 -11.37
C MET A 208 -7.48 -10.12 -11.81
N HIS A 209 -8.39 -10.13 -12.76
CA HIS A 209 -9.12 -8.96 -13.21
C HIS A 209 -10.62 -9.16 -13.05
N GLN A 210 -11.27 -8.13 -12.55
CA GLN A 210 -12.71 -8.12 -12.39
C GLN A 210 -13.43 -7.85 -13.73
N SER A 211 -14.41 -8.67 -14.04
CA SER A 211 -15.31 -8.52 -15.19
C SER A 211 -16.76 -8.67 -14.72
N GLY A 212 -17.44 -7.56 -14.52
CA GLY A 212 -18.74 -7.56 -13.86
C GLY A 212 -18.60 -8.02 -12.41
N ASP A 213 -19.34 -9.09 -12.04
CA ASP A 213 -19.30 -9.66 -10.68
C ASP A 213 -18.33 -10.83 -10.53
N THR A 214 -17.59 -11.19 -11.58
CA THR A 214 -16.65 -12.31 -11.57
C THR A 214 -15.21 -11.85 -11.74
N TRP A 215 -14.29 -12.66 -11.24
CA TRP A 215 -12.86 -12.43 -11.37
C TRP A 215 -12.22 -13.54 -12.21
N LYS A 216 -11.33 -13.17 -13.11
CA LYS A 216 -10.64 -14.11 -14.01
C LYS A 216 -9.15 -13.84 -14.01
N ALA A 217 -8.37 -14.91 -14.11
CA ALA A 217 -6.93 -14.80 -14.26
C ALA A 217 -6.57 -14.11 -15.59
N MET A 218 -5.58 -13.23 -15.53
CA MET A 218 -5.02 -12.56 -16.69
C MET A 218 -3.73 -13.23 -17.15
N PRO A 219 -3.42 -13.18 -18.44
CA PRO A 219 -2.08 -13.52 -18.92
C PRO A 219 -1.03 -12.59 -18.29
N VAL A 220 0.01 -13.17 -17.72
CA VAL A 220 1.15 -12.48 -17.14
C VAL A 220 2.45 -12.97 -17.80
N PRO A 221 3.54 -12.18 -17.77
CA PRO A 221 4.84 -12.68 -18.18
C PRO A 221 5.22 -13.96 -17.43
N ASP A 222 5.89 -14.89 -18.11
CA ASP A 222 6.45 -16.09 -17.48
C ASP A 222 7.64 -15.69 -16.58
N VAL A 223 7.46 -15.81 -15.26
CA VAL A 223 8.46 -15.46 -14.24
C VAL A 223 8.49 -16.56 -13.17
N PRO A 224 9.18 -17.66 -13.41
CA PRO A 224 9.28 -18.76 -12.45
C PRO A 224 9.80 -18.30 -11.09
N GLY A 225 9.10 -18.66 -9.99
CA GLY A 225 9.39 -18.19 -8.63
C GLY A 225 8.90 -16.78 -8.34
N GLY A 226 8.24 -16.13 -9.31
CA GLY A 226 7.72 -14.78 -9.16
C GLY A 226 6.47 -14.73 -8.27
N TYR A 227 6.36 -13.66 -7.48
CA TYR A 227 5.20 -13.32 -6.68
C TYR A 227 4.96 -11.81 -6.68
N LEU A 228 3.72 -11.38 -6.48
CA LEU A 228 3.35 -9.97 -6.40
C LEU A 228 2.75 -9.68 -5.03
N ARG A 229 3.19 -8.59 -4.41
CA ARG A 229 2.75 -8.18 -3.07
C ARG A 229 1.74 -7.07 -3.08
N ASP A 230 1.88 -6.15 -4.04
CA ASP A 230 1.01 -4.97 -4.11
C ASP A 230 0.75 -4.55 -5.55
N VAL A 231 -0.35 -3.81 -5.75
CA VAL A 231 -0.77 -3.30 -7.05
C VAL A 231 -1.47 -1.94 -6.91
N GLN A 232 -1.12 -1.02 -7.79
CA GLN A 232 -1.80 0.26 -7.94
C GLN A 232 -2.32 0.43 -9.36
N VAL A 233 -3.62 0.63 -9.50
CA VAL A 233 -4.23 1.11 -10.74
C VAL A 233 -4.13 2.63 -10.80
N ASP A 234 -3.71 3.16 -11.94
CA ASP A 234 -3.45 4.57 -12.15
C ASP A 234 -4.20 5.09 -13.38
N GLY A 235 -5.26 5.87 -13.15
CA GLY A 235 -6.08 6.45 -14.21
C GLY A 235 -6.86 5.44 -15.06
N GLY A 236 -7.17 4.26 -14.54
CA GLY A 236 -8.08 3.26 -15.13
C GLY A 236 -7.56 2.48 -16.35
N LYS A 237 -6.39 2.85 -16.90
CA LYS A 237 -5.79 2.18 -18.08
C LYS A 237 -4.33 1.79 -17.86
N ARG A 238 -3.75 2.14 -16.75
CA ARG A 238 -2.41 1.79 -16.35
C ARG A 238 -2.47 1.17 -14.98
N ALA A 239 -1.55 0.26 -14.72
CA ALA A 239 -1.33 -0.25 -13.38
C ALA A 239 0.14 -0.66 -13.23
N MET A 240 0.58 -0.72 -11.98
CA MET A 240 1.88 -1.26 -11.62
C MET A 240 1.69 -2.26 -10.50
N ALA A 241 2.31 -3.43 -10.63
CA ALA A 241 2.34 -4.45 -9.61
C ALA A 241 3.79 -4.74 -9.22
N VAL A 242 4.03 -4.95 -7.93
CA VAL A 242 5.37 -5.10 -7.37
C VAL A 242 5.48 -6.33 -6.48
N GLY A 243 6.67 -6.89 -6.41
CA GLY A 243 6.96 -8.08 -5.61
C GLY A 243 8.39 -8.55 -5.80
N GLY A 244 8.58 -9.83 -5.97
CA GLY A 244 9.92 -10.41 -6.16
C GLY A 244 9.90 -11.74 -6.90
N VAL A 245 11.09 -12.22 -7.20
CA VAL A 245 11.35 -13.58 -7.71
C VAL A 245 12.16 -14.30 -6.64
N TYR A 246 11.63 -15.39 -6.13
CA TYR A 246 12.28 -16.18 -5.09
C TYR A 246 13.25 -17.20 -5.70
N HIS A 247 14.53 -17.06 -5.42
CA HIS A 247 15.59 -18.01 -5.80
C HIS A 247 16.10 -18.80 -4.59
N GLY A 248 15.79 -18.35 -3.36
CA GLY A 248 16.19 -18.97 -2.10
C GLY A 248 15.99 -18.06 -0.89
N PRO A 249 16.26 -18.53 0.35
CA PRO A 249 15.93 -17.80 1.58
C PRO A 249 16.52 -16.38 1.68
N SER A 250 17.72 -16.17 1.10
CA SER A 250 18.40 -14.88 1.08
C SER A 250 18.48 -14.25 -0.31
N ASP A 251 17.97 -14.95 -1.32
CA ASP A 251 18.07 -14.56 -2.72
C ASP A 251 16.66 -14.27 -3.29
N VAL A 252 16.32 -13.00 -3.31
CA VAL A 252 15.06 -12.50 -3.87
C VAL A 252 15.37 -11.35 -4.79
N GLU A 253 15.12 -11.53 -6.08
CA GLU A 253 15.22 -10.48 -7.09
C GLU A 253 13.97 -9.60 -7.08
N PRO A 254 14.07 -8.25 -7.13
CA PRO A 254 12.89 -7.38 -7.23
C PRO A 254 12.15 -7.58 -8.55
N LEU A 255 10.82 -7.61 -8.49
CA LEU A 255 9.94 -7.75 -9.64
C LEU A 255 8.97 -6.58 -9.71
N VAL A 256 8.94 -5.91 -10.87
CA VAL A 256 7.94 -4.89 -11.20
C VAL A 256 7.30 -5.26 -12.53
N LEU A 257 5.97 -5.29 -12.55
CA LEU A 257 5.17 -5.45 -13.75
C LEU A 257 4.35 -4.18 -14.00
N SER A 258 4.30 -3.72 -15.24
CA SER A 258 3.47 -2.60 -15.69
C SER A 258 2.38 -3.08 -16.64
N TRP A 259 1.18 -2.49 -16.51
CA TRP A 259 0.02 -2.71 -17.37
C TRP A 259 -0.21 -1.49 -18.28
N ASP A 260 -0.30 -1.73 -19.58
CA ASP A 260 -0.52 -0.69 -20.62
C ASP A 260 -1.99 -0.56 -21.06
N GLY A 261 -2.91 -1.22 -20.37
CA GLY A 261 -4.32 -1.34 -20.75
C GLY A 261 -4.64 -2.60 -21.56
N LYS A 262 -3.60 -3.38 -21.96
CA LYS A 262 -3.73 -4.60 -22.77
C LYS A 262 -2.84 -5.74 -22.29
N HIS A 263 -1.60 -5.45 -21.91
CA HIS A 263 -0.59 -6.46 -21.57
C HIS A 263 0.20 -6.07 -20.34
N TRP A 264 0.47 -7.04 -19.48
CA TRP A 264 1.45 -6.92 -18.41
C TRP A 264 2.85 -7.15 -18.98
N ARG A 265 3.81 -6.30 -18.58
CA ARG A 265 5.22 -6.41 -18.99
C ARG A 265 6.13 -6.18 -17.80
N ARG A 266 7.24 -6.92 -17.76
CA ARG A 266 8.30 -6.70 -16.79
C ARG A 266 8.98 -5.36 -17.05
N VAL A 267 9.17 -4.56 -16.00
CA VAL A 267 9.88 -3.29 -16.03
C VAL A 267 11.34 -3.54 -15.67
N PRO A 268 12.30 -3.10 -16.48
CA PRO A 268 13.72 -3.15 -16.11
C PRO A 268 13.97 -2.28 -14.87
N LEU A 269 14.76 -2.80 -13.93
CA LEU A 269 15.10 -2.08 -12.70
C LEU A 269 16.59 -1.74 -12.68
N PRO A 270 17.00 -0.64 -12.01
CA PRO A 270 18.41 -0.42 -11.70
C PRO A 270 18.91 -1.56 -10.82
N GLY A 271 20.22 -1.88 -10.91
CA GLY A 271 20.82 -2.98 -10.12
C GLY A 271 20.59 -2.75 -8.63
N THR A 272 19.80 -3.65 -8.01
CA THR A 272 19.46 -3.61 -6.59
C THR A 272 18.96 -4.99 -6.14
N ASP A 273 19.27 -5.37 -4.88
CA ASP A 273 18.77 -6.57 -4.22
C ASP A 273 17.55 -6.25 -3.31
N ALA A 274 16.93 -5.10 -3.52
CA ALA A 274 15.84 -4.63 -2.69
C ALA A 274 14.61 -5.54 -2.76
N ARG A 275 13.93 -5.67 -1.63
CA ARG A 275 12.63 -6.34 -1.51
C ARG A 275 11.54 -5.30 -1.61
N LEU A 276 10.65 -5.45 -2.58
CA LEU A 276 9.57 -4.50 -2.84
C LEU A 276 8.29 -4.93 -2.11
N TYR A 277 7.62 -3.96 -1.48
CA TYR A 277 6.48 -4.23 -0.61
C TYR A 277 5.20 -3.52 -1.03
N GLY A 278 5.24 -2.21 -1.28
CA GLY A 278 4.08 -1.40 -1.61
C GLY A 278 4.28 -0.55 -2.85
N VAL A 279 3.21 -0.15 -3.52
CA VAL A 279 3.22 0.74 -4.69
C VAL A 279 2.07 1.73 -4.66
N THR A 280 2.33 2.98 -5.05
CA THR A 280 1.33 4.02 -5.23
C THR A 280 1.60 4.83 -6.50
N GLY A 281 0.59 5.51 -7.03
CA GLY A 281 0.68 6.35 -8.23
C GLY A 281 0.08 7.73 -8.04
N ASP A 282 0.48 8.70 -8.89
CA ASP A 282 -0.02 10.09 -8.86
C ASP A 282 -1.26 10.33 -9.76
N GLY A 283 -1.83 9.29 -10.35
CA GLY A 283 -2.92 9.39 -11.33
C GLY A 283 -2.43 9.79 -12.74
N LYS A 284 -1.11 10.06 -12.92
CA LYS A 284 -0.54 10.58 -14.17
C LYS A 284 0.53 9.67 -14.78
N GLY A 285 0.81 8.52 -14.14
CA GLY A 285 1.76 7.50 -14.63
C GLY A 285 3.13 7.57 -13.96
N ARG A 286 3.28 8.31 -12.88
CA ARG A 286 4.43 8.24 -12.00
C ARG A 286 4.08 7.37 -10.80
N TYR A 287 4.98 6.45 -10.45
CA TYR A 287 4.79 5.51 -9.35
C TYR A 287 5.93 5.60 -8.36
N TRP A 288 5.62 5.35 -7.09
CA TRP A 288 6.59 5.16 -6.02
C TRP A 288 6.39 3.78 -5.41
N ILE A 289 7.49 3.08 -5.17
CA ILE A 289 7.51 1.71 -4.69
C ILE A 289 8.33 1.68 -3.41
N SER A 290 7.72 1.28 -2.31
CA SER A 290 8.39 1.13 -1.03
C SER A 290 9.04 -0.25 -0.88
N GLY A 291 10.05 -0.33 -0.03
CA GLY A 291 10.73 -1.60 0.18
C GLY A 291 11.81 -1.57 1.25
N TYR A 292 12.72 -2.51 1.13
CA TYR A 292 13.86 -2.72 2.00
C TYR A 292 15.07 -3.18 1.18
N ASP A 293 16.21 -2.52 1.39
CA ASP A 293 17.46 -2.93 0.77
C ASP A 293 18.37 -3.62 1.81
N PRO A 294 18.58 -4.95 1.68
CA PRO A 294 19.40 -5.70 2.63
C PRO A 294 20.90 -5.34 2.58
N THR A 295 21.35 -4.62 1.55
CA THR A 295 22.74 -4.13 1.47
C THR A 295 22.93 -2.77 2.14
N ARG A 296 21.83 -2.07 2.47
CA ARG A 296 21.81 -0.75 3.10
C ARG A 296 20.64 -0.64 4.10
N GLU A 297 20.62 -1.52 5.07
CA GLU A 297 19.49 -1.78 5.96
C GLU A 297 18.98 -0.57 6.72
N THR A 298 19.87 0.40 7.05
CA THR A 298 19.52 1.60 7.82
C THR A 298 18.99 2.76 6.98
N GLU A 299 19.06 2.66 5.65
CA GLU A 299 18.58 3.69 4.73
C GLU A 299 17.15 3.42 4.29
N PRO A 300 16.19 4.34 4.47
CA PRO A 300 14.89 4.25 3.84
C PRO A 300 15.03 4.08 2.32
N PHE A 301 14.31 3.10 1.76
CA PHE A 301 14.43 2.74 0.35
C PHE A 301 13.09 2.88 -0.38
N MET A 302 13.12 3.55 -1.53
CA MET A 302 12.05 3.52 -2.53
C MET A 302 12.62 3.47 -3.95
N LEU A 303 11.78 3.01 -4.89
CA LEU A 303 11.96 3.30 -6.32
C LEU A 303 10.94 4.35 -6.75
N ARG A 304 11.34 5.21 -7.69
CA ARG A 304 10.43 6.06 -8.44
C ARG A 304 10.45 5.62 -9.90
N CYS A 305 9.28 5.33 -10.46
CA CYS A 305 9.16 4.86 -11.83
C CYS A 305 8.27 5.81 -12.65
N GLU A 306 8.73 6.22 -13.83
CA GLU A 306 7.98 7.03 -14.76
C GLU A 306 8.33 6.61 -16.20
N LYS A 307 7.31 6.41 -17.07
CA LYS A 307 7.48 6.04 -18.49
C LYS A 307 8.32 4.78 -18.74
N GLY A 308 8.37 3.87 -17.77
CA GLY A 308 9.13 2.62 -17.88
C GLY A 308 10.56 2.69 -17.33
N ASP A 309 11.03 3.86 -16.93
CA ASP A 309 12.32 4.04 -16.26
C ASP A 309 12.12 4.13 -14.76
N CYS A 310 12.96 3.43 -13.99
CA CYS A 310 12.95 3.45 -12.53
C CYS A 310 14.28 3.94 -11.98
N GLU A 311 14.24 4.74 -10.94
CA GLU A 311 15.43 5.19 -10.21
C GLU A 311 15.33 4.87 -8.71
N ILE A 312 16.46 4.66 -8.07
CA ILE A 312 16.55 4.40 -6.64
C ILE A 312 16.54 5.73 -5.89
N ILE A 313 15.65 5.84 -4.91
CA ILE A 313 15.55 6.96 -3.99
C ILE A 313 15.88 6.47 -2.59
N ARG A 314 16.88 7.05 -1.92
CA ARG A 314 17.31 6.67 -0.58
C ARG A 314 17.21 7.83 0.39
N GLY A 315 16.69 7.54 1.58
CA GLY A 315 16.77 8.44 2.72
C GLY A 315 18.13 8.33 3.42
N ALA A 316 18.43 9.32 4.25
CA ALA A 316 19.62 9.28 5.09
C ALA A 316 19.50 8.19 6.18
N PRO A 317 20.59 7.47 6.50
CA PRO A 317 20.58 6.52 7.60
C PRO A 317 20.33 7.24 8.92
N ALA A 318 19.41 6.74 9.74
CA ALA A 318 19.13 7.29 11.04
C ALA A 318 19.99 6.63 12.11
N GLN A 319 20.55 7.45 13.03
CA GLN A 319 21.34 6.93 14.14
C GLN A 319 20.48 6.05 15.07
N GLY A 320 21.08 4.98 15.59
CA GLY A 320 20.42 4.07 16.53
C GLY A 320 19.47 3.06 15.90
N ARG A 321 19.33 3.04 14.56
CA ARG A 321 18.60 2.01 13.82
C ARG A 321 19.55 0.94 13.29
N SER A 322 19.14 -0.33 13.42
CA SER A 322 19.79 -1.47 12.76
C SER A 322 19.18 -1.74 11.38
N SER A 323 17.87 -1.48 11.22
CA SER A 323 17.20 -1.59 9.92
C SER A 323 15.97 -0.69 9.85
N VAL A 324 15.53 -0.39 8.60
CA VAL A 324 14.25 0.26 8.32
C VAL A 324 13.57 -0.45 7.15
N ARG A 325 12.28 -0.80 7.32
CA ARG A 325 11.47 -1.48 6.31
C ARG A 325 10.19 -0.68 6.06
N LEU A 326 10.02 -0.23 4.82
CA LEU A 326 8.84 0.53 4.40
C LEU A 326 7.84 -0.44 3.77
N GLN A 327 6.82 -0.83 4.55
CA GLN A 327 5.87 -1.89 4.20
C GLN A 327 4.84 -1.45 3.16
N ALA A 328 4.43 -0.18 3.20
CA ALA A 328 3.47 0.38 2.27
C ALA A 328 3.79 1.84 1.95
N VAL A 329 3.19 2.36 0.89
CA VAL A 329 3.37 3.75 0.44
C VAL A 329 2.06 4.29 -0.13
N THR A 330 1.74 5.56 0.14
CA THR A 330 0.58 6.25 -0.41
C THR A 330 0.97 7.62 -0.96
N TYR A 331 0.37 7.99 -2.10
CA TYR A 331 0.49 9.34 -2.64
C TYR A 331 -0.45 10.29 -1.90
N LEU A 332 0.04 11.48 -1.56
CA LEU A 332 -0.75 12.53 -0.92
C LEU A 332 -1.37 13.45 -1.97
N PRO A 333 -2.67 13.35 -2.24
CA PRO A 333 -3.33 14.19 -3.24
C PRO A 333 -3.15 15.68 -2.93
N GLY A 334 -2.79 16.47 -3.96
CA GLY A 334 -2.61 17.91 -3.85
C GLY A 334 -1.28 18.38 -3.25
N LYS A 335 -0.47 17.51 -2.68
CA LYS A 335 0.87 17.86 -2.14
C LYS A 335 2.02 17.46 -3.05
N GLY A 336 1.81 16.51 -3.97
CA GLY A 336 2.88 15.97 -4.81
C GLY A 336 3.93 15.17 -4.03
N ALA A 337 3.57 14.74 -2.82
CA ALA A 337 4.42 13.97 -1.92
C ALA A 337 3.87 12.57 -1.71
N VAL A 338 4.71 11.67 -1.21
CA VAL A 338 4.31 10.33 -0.77
C VAL A 338 4.70 10.10 0.68
N TRP A 339 3.89 9.33 1.37
CA TRP A 339 4.21 8.77 2.68
C TRP A 339 4.43 7.28 2.56
N ALA A 340 5.57 6.81 3.07
CA ALA A 340 5.86 5.40 3.20
C ALA A 340 5.88 5.04 4.68
N VAL A 341 5.19 3.96 5.04
CA VAL A 341 5.03 3.51 6.43
C VAL A 341 5.62 2.13 6.65
N GLY A 342 5.96 1.84 7.88
CA GLY A 342 6.51 0.54 8.24
C GLY A 342 7.08 0.53 9.64
N HIS A 343 8.26 -0.02 9.80
CA HIS A 343 8.98 -0.05 11.07
C HIS A 343 10.49 0.13 10.89
N ALA A 344 11.11 0.62 11.94
CA ALA A 344 12.55 0.54 12.15
C ALA A 344 12.83 -0.42 13.32
N VAL A 345 13.97 -1.08 13.27
CA VAL A 345 14.50 -1.89 14.38
C VAL A 345 15.67 -1.15 14.96
N ASP A 346 15.75 -1.04 16.30
CA ASP A 346 16.90 -0.41 16.97
C ASP A 346 18.01 -1.45 17.27
N LEU A 347 19.09 -0.99 17.86
CA LEU A 347 20.23 -1.85 18.22
C LEU A 347 19.92 -2.85 19.36
N ALA A 348 18.76 -2.74 19.98
CA ALA A 348 18.27 -3.66 21.02
C ALA A 348 17.13 -4.55 20.50
N ASP A 349 16.99 -4.68 19.17
CA ASP A 349 15.95 -5.46 18.47
C ASP A 349 14.51 -5.02 18.78
N ARG A 350 14.29 -3.76 19.18
CA ARG A 350 12.95 -3.23 19.43
C ARG A 350 12.40 -2.58 18.18
N TYR A 351 11.13 -2.78 17.93
CA TYR A 351 10.42 -2.25 16.78
C TYR A 351 9.78 -0.89 17.11
N ALA A 352 9.99 0.07 16.24
CA ALA A 352 9.30 1.36 16.27
C ALA A 352 8.67 1.64 14.90
N ASP A 353 7.43 2.11 14.89
CA ASP A 353 6.79 2.54 13.66
C ASP A 353 7.50 3.74 13.04
N VAL A 354 7.50 3.80 11.72
CA VAL A 354 8.05 4.92 10.96
C VAL A 354 7.07 5.41 9.92
N VAL A 355 7.06 6.72 9.71
CA VAL A 355 6.43 7.41 8.59
C VAL A 355 7.52 8.22 7.90
N GLU A 356 7.92 7.79 6.72
CA GLU A 356 8.92 8.46 5.89
C GLU A 356 8.21 9.28 4.80
N THR A 357 8.61 10.52 4.62
CA THR A 357 8.02 11.43 3.64
C THR A 357 9.02 11.76 2.54
N PHE A 358 8.59 11.63 1.30
CA PHE A 358 9.34 12.07 0.13
C PHE A 358 8.48 12.98 -0.75
N GLY A 359 9.01 14.13 -1.14
CA GLY A 359 8.27 15.08 -1.99
C GLY A 359 8.88 16.47 -2.01
N PRO A 360 8.15 17.46 -2.55
CA PRO A 360 8.60 18.84 -2.61
C PRO A 360 8.97 19.33 -1.21
N GLY A 361 10.16 19.95 -1.08
CA GLY A 361 10.67 20.44 0.20
C GLY A 361 9.72 21.44 0.86
N GLY A 362 9.00 20.99 1.88
CA GLY A 362 8.27 21.81 2.82
C GLY A 362 8.97 21.76 4.20
N PRO A 363 8.72 22.71 5.11
CA PRO A 363 9.25 22.59 6.46
C PRO A 363 8.73 21.29 7.10
N PRO A 364 9.58 20.57 7.87
CA PRO A 364 9.14 19.37 8.56
C PRO A 364 7.96 19.71 9.48
N PRO A 365 7.02 18.76 9.71
CA PRO A 365 5.98 18.95 10.70
C PRO A 365 6.61 19.33 12.04
N LYS A 366 6.09 20.34 12.69
CA LYS A 366 6.57 20.75 14.02
C LYS A 366 6.23 19.60 14.98
N ASP A 367 7.27 19.05 15.59
CA ASP A 367 7.12 18.15 16.72
C ASP A 367 6.39 18.90 17.84
N SER A 368 5.15 18.54 18.13
CA SER A 368 4.35 19.05 19.24
C SER A 368 4.27 18.00 20.35
#